data_19e69d9a7c92ddbded76c25d56ce1467
#
_entry.id   19e69d9a7c92ddbded76c25d56ce1467
#
_cell.length_a   1.000
_cell.length_b   1.000
_cell.length_c   1.000
_cell.angle_alpha   90.00
_cell.angle_beta   90.00
_cell.angle_gamma   90.00
#
_symmetry.space_group_name_H-M   'P 1'
#
loop_
_entity.id
_entity.type
_entity.pdbx_description
1 polymer ?
#
loop_
_entity_poly.entity_id
_entity_poly.type
_entity_poly.pdbx_seq_one_letter_code
_entity_poly.pdbx_strand_id
1 'polypeptide(L)'
;MNVLDASALLAFLFRERGHRYVESVISECCIGSVNVSEVLGRFSRDGHDPHAAYLKIEASPVEVVPFTGEHAVLAAALVPQTNSLGLSMGDRACLALSISRNCPALTADRAWSALNLPIEII
;
A
#
# COMPACT_ATOMS: atom_id res chain seq x y z
N MET A 1 0.92 9.62 -10.59
CA MET A 1 0.69 8.25 -10.07
C MET A 1 0.92 8.21 -8.57
N ASN A 2 0.22 7.35 -7.88
CA ASN A 2 0.36 7.17 -6.44
C ASN A 2 0.49 5.69 -6.10
N VAL A 3 1.23 5.37 -5.05
CA VAL A 3 1.36 4.01 -4.53
C VAL A 3 0.45 3.87 -3.31
N LEU A 4 -0.47 2.91 -3.34
CA LEU A 4 -1.33 2.62 -2.20
C LEU A 4 -0.64 1.66 -1.24
N ASP A 5 -0.72 1.92 0.07
CA ASP A 5 -0.48 0.87 1.04
C ASP A 5 -1.76 0.05 1.26
N ALA A 6 -1.68 -0.98 2.10
CA ALA A 6 -2.84 -1.82 2.37
C ALA A 6 -3.99 -1.02 2.99
N SER A 7 -3.69 -0.08 3.89
CA SER A 7 -4.72 0.71 4.57
C SER A 7 -5.51 1.60 3.60
N ALA A 8 -4.83 2.17 2.60
CA ALA A 8 -5.48 3.01 1.60
C ALA A 8 -6.42 2.20 0.70
N LEU A 9 -5.98 1.02 0.25
CA LEU A 9 -6.84 0.16 -0.55
C LEU A 9 -8.02 -0.37 0.27
N LEU A 10 -7.80 -0.75 1.52
CA LEU A 10 -8.88 -1.18 2.42
C LEU A 10 -9.88 -0.06 2.67
N ALA A 11 -9.42 1.18 2.85
CA ALA A 11 -10.31 2.32 2.99
C ALA A 11 -11.24 2.46 1.79
N PHE A 12 -10.72 2.29 0.59
CA PHE A 12 -11.49 2.32 -0.64
C PHE A 12 -12.51 1.17 -0.70
N LEU A 13 -12.05 -0.06 -0.44
CA LEU A 13 -12.89 -1.26 -0.55
C LEU A 13 -14.02 -1.30 0.48
N PHE A 14 -13.77 -0.83 1.70
CA PHE A 14 -14.73 -0.86 2.81
C PHE A 14 -15.36 0.49 3.10
N ARG A 15 -15.14 1.48 2.25
CA ARG A 15 -15.66 2.85 2.39
C ARG A 15 -15.35 3.47 3.74
N GLU A 16 -14.11 3.26 4.20
CA GLU A 16 -13.59 3.86 5.42
C GLU A 16 -13.13 5.30 5.16
N ARG A 17 -12.67 5.99 6.19
CA ARG A 17 -12.20 7.36 6.06
C ARG A 17 -11.16 7.49 4.94
N GLY A 18 -11.32 8.49 4.08
CA GLY A 18 -10.42 8.74 2.96
C GLY A 18 -10.81 8.02 1.67
N HIS A 19 -11.85 7.18 1.69
CA HIS A 19 -12.23 6.37 0.51
C HIS A 19 -12.55 7.22 -0.72
N ARG A 20 -13.14 8.41 -0.54
CA ARG A 20 -13.50 9.27 -1.68
C ARG A 20 -12.27 9.84 -2.37
N TYR A 21 -11.24 10.17 -1.60
CA TYR A 21 -10.00 10.62 -2.19
C TYR A 21 -9.32 9.52 -3.00
N VAL A 22 -9.24 8.31 -2.44
CA VAL A 22 -8.67 7.17 -3.16
C VAL A 22 -9.46 6.90 -4.43
N GLU A 23 -10.78 6.91 -4.36
CA GLU A 23 -11.64 6.73 -5.53
C GLU A 23 -11.32 7.75 -6.63
N SER A 24 -11.07 8.99 -6.26
CA SER A 24 -10.79 10.07 -7.22
C SER A 24 -9.48 9.89 -7.97
N VAL A 25 -8.52 9.13 -7.41
CA VAL A 25 -7.19 8.93 -8.01
C VAL A 25 -6.91 7.46 -8.37
N ILE A 26 -7.87 6.57 -8.16
CA ILE A 26 -7.67 5.12 -8.26
C ILE A 26 -7.12 4.67 -9.62
N SER A 27 -7.52 5.33 -10.71
CA SER A 27 -7.06 4.99 -12.06
C SER A 27 -5.59 5.32 -12.29
N GLU A 28 -4.99 6.10 -11.40
CA GLU A 28 -3.58 6.49 -11.44
C GLU A 28 -2.80 5.90 -10.27
N CYS A 29 -3.30 4.81 -9.68
CA CYS A 29 -2.67 4.18 -8.54
C CYS A 29 -2.09 2.83 -8.90
N CYS A 30 -1.03 2.47 -8.17
CA CYS A 30 -0.51 1.11 -8.14
C CYS A 30 -0.40 0.63 -6.69
N ILE A 31 -0.27 -0.67 -6.51
CA ILE A 31 -0.07 -1.29 -5.21
C ILE A 31 0.91 -2.44 -5.36
N GLY A 32 1.83 -2.57 -4.43
CA GLY A 32 2.78 -3.68 -4.43
C GLY A 32 2.14 -5.00 -4.02
N SER A 33 2.66 -6.11 -4.53
CA SER A 33 2.11 -7.44 -4.25
C SER A 33 2.18 -7.82 -2.77
N VAL A 34 3.16 -7.30 -2.01
CA VAL A 34 3.21 -7.49 -0.56
C VAL A 34 1.98 -6.87 0.10
N ASN A 35 1.63 -5.65 -0.29
CA ASN A 35 0.47 -4.95 0.26
C ASN A 35 -0.85 -5.57 -0.20
N VAL A 36 -0.90 -6.11 -1.41
CA VAL A 36 -2.04 -6.93 -1.85
C VAL A 36 -2.22 -8.13 -0.92
N SER A 37 -1.13 -8.82 -0.57
CA SER A 37 -1.19 -9.96 0.36
C SER A 37 -1.75 -9.56 1.73
N GLU A 38 -1.40 -8.37 2.23
CA GLU A 38 -1.97 -7.85 3.47
C GLU A 38 -3.49 -7.63 3.36
N VAL A 39 -3.93 -7.03 2.25
CA VAL A 39 -5.36 -6.82 1.98
C VAL A 39 -6.10 -8.15 1.91
N LEU A 40 -5.56 -9.11 1.15
CA LEU A 40 -6.16 -10.45 1.00
C LEU A 40 -6.17 -11.20 2.32
N GLY A 41 -5.16 -10.99 3.17
CA GLY A 41 -5.11 -11.57 4.50
C GLY A 41 -6.28 -11.13 5.38
N ARG A 42 -6.69 -9.86 5.26
CA ARG A 42 -7.88 -9.39 5.98
C ARG A 42 -9.15 -10.09 5.48
N PHE A 43 -9.32 -10.24 4.17
CA PHE A 43 -10.46 -10.98 3.62
C PHE A 43 -10.49 -12.42 4.12
N SER A 44 -9.33 -13.08 4.11
CA SER A 44 -9.22 -14.46 4.59
C SER A 44 -9.56 -14.58 6.08
N ARG A 45 -9.08 -13.65 6.89
CA ARG A 45 -9.38 -13.62 8.34
C ARG A 45 -10.88 -13.44 8.59
N ASP A 46 -11.55 -12.67 7.74
CA ASP A 46 -12.98 -12.44 7.84
C ASP A 46 -13.83 -13.56 7.19
N GLY A 47 -13.21 -14.65 6.77
CA GLY A 47 -13.90 -15.83 6.23
C GLY A 47 -14.20 -15.78 4.74
N HIS A 48 -13.61 -14.83 4.01
CA HIS A 48 -13.79 -14.71 2.55
C HIS A 48 -12.68 -15.43 1.79
N ASP A 49 -12.98 -15.85 0.56
CA ASP A 49 -12.01 -16.46 -0.32
C ASP A 49 -11.02 -15.39 -0.84
N PRO A 50 -9.72 -15.48 -0.49
CA PRO A 50 -8.75 -14.49 -0.93
C PRO A 50 -8.56 -14.48 -2.45
N HIS A 51 -8.73 -15.61 -3.12
CA HIS A 51 -8.60 -15.66 -4.58
C HIS A 51 -9.72 -14.85 -5.27
N ALA A 52 -10.95 -14.97 -4.78
CA ALA A 52 -12.06 -14.19 -5.30
C ALA A 52 -11.83 -12.68 -5.08
N ALA A 53 -11.31 -12.30 -3.92
CA ALA A 53 -10.96 -10.91 -3.64
C ALA A 53 -9.83 -10.42 -4.55
N TYR A 54 -8.83 -11.24 -4.82
CA TYR A 54 -7.73 -10.90 -5.72
C TYR A 54 -8.23 -10.62 -7.14
N LEU A 55 -9.15 -11.44 -7.65
CA LEU A 55 -9.70 -11.22 -8.98
C LEU A 55 -10.41 -9.87 -9.11
N LYS A 56 -11.06 -9.41 -8.04
CA LYS A 56 -11.68 -8.08 -8.01
C LYS A 56 -10.65 -6.96 -8.02
N ILE A 57 -9.56 -7.12 -7.30
CA ILE A 57 -8.45 -6.14 -7.31
C ILE A 57 -7.85 -6.08 -8.71
N GLU A 58 -7.59 -7.24 -9.31
CA GLU A 58 -7.00 -7.34 -10.65
C GLU A 58 -7.90 -6.73 -11.73
N ALA A 59 -9.22 -6.85 -11.59
CA ALA A 59 -10.19 -6.27 -12.49
C ALA A 59 -10.39 -4.75 -12.28
N SER A 60 -9.88 -4.21 -11.18
CA SER A 60 -9.95 -2.77 -10.89
C SER A 60 -8.90 -1.99 -11.67
N PRO A 61 -8.99 -0.64 -11.72
CA PRO A 61 -7.97 0.17 -12.37
C PRO A 61 -6.59 0.16 -11.70
N VAL A 62 -6.46 -0.38 -10.48
CA VAL A 62 -5.19 -0.38 -9.75
C VAL A 62 -4.21 -1.36 -10.38
N GLU A 63 -3.02 -0.87 -10.69
CA GLU A 63 -1.93 -1.74 -11.17
C GLU A 63 -1.32 -2.50 -10.00
N VAL A 64 -1.20 -3.83 -10.10
CA VAL A 64 -0.50 -4.65 -9.11
C VAL A 64 0.96 -4.81 -9.55
N VAL A 65 1.91 -4.43 -8.70
CA VAL A 65 3.34 -4.42 -9.01
C VAL A 65 4.06 -5.48 -8.20
N PRO A 66 4.79 -6.41 -8.84
CA PRO A 66 5.56 -7.42 -8.11
C PRO A 66 6.63 -6.81 -7.20
N PHE A 67 6.82 -7.42 -6.03
CA PHE A 67 7.92 -7.08 -5.13
C PHE A 67 9.20 -7.73 -5.63
N THR A 68 10.16 -6.90 -6.07
CA THR A 68 11.39 -7.36 -6.70
C THR A 68 12.56 -7.39 -5.70
N GLY A 69 13.70 -7.98 -6.13
CA GLY A 69 14.93 -7.92 -5.35
C GLY A 69 15.41 -6.49 -5.12
N GLU A 70 15.23 -5.60 -6.10
CA GLU A 70 15.55 -4.18 -5.93
C GLU A 70 14.67 -3.55 -4.84
N HIS A 71 13.38 -3.86 -4.83
CA HIS A 71 12.47 -3.40 -3.77
C HIS A 71 12.89 -3.95 -2.40
N ALA A 72 13.38 -5.19 -2.34
CA ALA A 72 13.85 -5.78 -1.10
C ALA A 72 15.04 -5.00 -0.53
N VAL A 73 15.97 -4.58 -1.37
CA VAL A 73 17.13 -3.76 -0.94
C VAL A 73 16.65 -2.40 -0.42
N LEU A 74 15.77 -1.73 -1.16
CA LEU A 74 15.23 -0.44 -0.75
C LEU A 74 14.45 -0.55 0.58
N ALA A 75 13.61 -1.56 0.73
CA ALA A 75 12.85 -1.78 1.95
C ALA A 75 13.78 -2.03 3.16
N ALA A 76 14.82 -2.83 2.98
CA ALA A 76 15.81 -3.09 4.02
C ALA A 76 16.56 -1.81 4.42
N ALA A 77 16.89 -0.96 3.46
CA ALA A 77 17.58 0.30 3.72
C ALA A 77 16.72 1.29 4.51
N LEU A 78 15.40 1.13 4.51
CA LEU A 78 14.48 1.98 5.27
C LEU A 78 14.35 1.59 6.75
N VAL A 79 14.88 0.44 7.17
CA VAL A 79 14.74 -0.04 8.55
C VAL A 79 15.20 1.00 9.58
N PRO A 80 16.39 1.64 9.45
CA PRO A 80 16.84 2.59 10.48
C PRO A 80 15.89 3.76 10.72
N GLN A 81 15.24 4.29 9.68
CA GLN A 81 14.37 5.46 9.82
C GLN A 81 12.90 5.10 10.09
N THR A 82 12.51 3.85 9.95
CA THR A 82 11.12 3.42 10.15
C THR A 82 10.92 2.59 11.42
N ASN A 83 11.99 2.03 11.96
CA ASN A 83 11.91 1.11 13.10
C ASN A 83 11.31 1.78 14.34
N SER A 84 11.74 3.01 14.65
CA SER A 84 11.25 3.77 15.81
C SER A 84 9.78 4.18 15.68
N LEU A 85 9.23 4.18 14.46
CA LEU A 85 7.84 4.52 14.20
C LEU A 85 6.92 3.29 14.23
N GLY A 86 7.48 2.11 14.47
CA GLY A 86 6.72 0.87 14.51
C GLY A 86 6.22 0.41 13.13
N LEU A 87 6.84 0.86 12.04
CA LEU A 87 6.44 0.46 10.70
C LEU A 87 6.84 -1.00 10.43
N SER A 88 5.96 -1.70 9.74
CA SER A 88 6.13 -3.11 9.40
C SER A 88 6.92 -3.30 8.11
N MET A 89 7.25 -4.56 7.82
CA MET A 89 7.83 -4.95 6.52
C MET A 89 6.92 -4.53 5.36
N GLY A 90 5.60 -4.73 5.51
CA GLY A 90 4.63 -4.31 4.48
C GLY A 90 4.65 -2.80 4.24
N ASP A 91 4.77 -2.02 5.30
CA ASP A 91 4.90 -0.56 5.19
C ASP A 91 6.16 -0.18 4.42
N ARG A 92 7.28 -0.81 4.73
CA ARG A 92 8.54 -0.56 4.02
C ARG A 92 8.49 -1.02 2.57
N ALA A 93 7.77 -2.10 2.27
CA ALA A 93 7.58 -2.55 0.90
C ALA A 93 6.83 -1.51 0.06
N CYS A 94 5.80 -0.88 0.64
CA CYS A 94 5.08 0.20 -0.02
C CYS A 94 5.99 1.40 -0.27
N LEU A 95 6.75 1.80 0.74
CA LEU A 95 7.69 2.93 0.62
C LEU A 95 8.79 2.65 -0.41
N ALA A 96 9.27 1.42 -0.47
CA ALA A 96 10.27 1.01 -1.47
C ALA A 96 9.72 1.18 -2.89
N LEU A 97 8.48 0.79 -3.12
CA LEU A 97 7.85 0.98 -4.43
C LEU A 97 7.65 2.47 -4.75
N SER A 98 7.24 3.25 -3.76
CA SER A 98 7.11 4.70 -3.89
C SER A 98 8.44 5.36 -4.31
N ILE A 99 9.52 4.98 -3.65
CA ILE A 99 10.87 5.48 -3.98
C ILE A 99 11.27 5.02 -5.39
N SER A 100 11.10 3.74 -5.70
CA SER A 100 11.47 3.17 -6.99
C SER A 100 10.75 3.85 -8.16
N ARG A 101 9.49 4.20 -7.99
CA ARG A 101 8.68 4.86 -9.02
C ARG A 101 8.67 6.38 -8.93
N ASN A 102 9.33 6.93 -7.92
CA ASN A 102 9.37 8.37 -7.67
C ASN A 102 7.98 8.98 -7.66
N CYS A 103 7.07 8.38 -6.91
CA CYS A 103 5.70 8.87 -6.74
C CYS A 103 5.26 8.74 -5.28
N PRO A 104 4.30 9.55 -4.82
CA PRO A 104 3.91 9.54 -3.42
C PRO A 104 3.20 8.25 -3.00
N ALA A 105 3.33 7.91 -1.73
CA ALA A 105 2.59 6.84 -1.09
C ALA A 105 1.35 7.40 -0.40
N LEU A 106 0.21 6.72 -0.57
CA LEU A 106 -1.04 7.03 0.12
C LEU A 106 -1.25 6.03 1.25
N THR A 107 -1.50 6.53 2.45
CA THR A 107 -1.72 5.70 3.64
C THR A 107 -2.77 6.33 4.55
N ALA A 108 -3.46 5.51 5.32
CA ALA A 108 -4.32 5.97 6.41
C ALA A 108 -3.56 6.07 7.73
N ASP A 109 -2.32 5.62 7.78
CA ASP A 109 -1.50 5.61 9.00
C ASP A 109 -0.80 6.96 9.20
N ARG A 110 -1.26 7.70 10.19
CA ARG A 110 -0.74 9.04 10.49
C ARG A 110 0.71 9.04 10.99
N ALA A 111 1.22 7.91 11.47
CA ALA A 111 2.60 7.79 11.90
C ALA A 111 3.59 8.05 10.75
N TRP A 112 3.18 7.81 9.51
CA TRP A 112 4.03 8.03 8.35
C TRP A 112 4.33 9.51 8.09
N SER A 113 3.56 10.43 8.67
CA SER A 113 3.82 11.86 8.52
C SER A 113 5.16 12.30 9.10
N ALA A 114 5.75 11.50 9.99
CA ALA A 114 7.06 11.76 10.55
C ALA A 114 8.22 11.42 9.61
N LEU A 115 7.94 10.74 8.49
CA LEU A 115 8.95 10.37 7.51
C LEU A 115 9.26 11.54 6.57
N ASN A 116 10.53 11.66 6.18
CA ASN A 116 10.96 12.63 5.19
C ASN A 116 10.88 12.04 3.78
N LEU A 117 9.66 11.67 3.37
CA LEU A 117 9.35 11.04 2.09
C LEU A 117 8.04 11.62 1.55
N PRO A 118 7.79 11.53 0.24
CA PRO A 118 6.53 12.03 -0.34
C PRO A 118 5.37 11.11 0.03
N ILE A 119 4.63 11.51 1.05
CA ILE A 119 3.54 10.73 1.65
C ILE A 119 2.30 11.59 1.74
N GLU A 120 1.14 11.02 1.39
CA GLU A 120 -0.16 11.64 1.62
C GLU A 120 -0.96 10.78 2.60
N ILE A 121 -1.47 11.41 3.64
CA ILE A 121 -2.36 10.77 4.61
C ILE A 121 -3.80 10.99 4.17
N ILE A 122 -4.53 9.92 4.04
CA ILE A 122 -5.93 9.98 3.64
C ILE A 122 -6.89 10.00 4.83
#